data_88778b0f72b13a0292506f1102014d03
#
_entry.id   88778b0f72b13a0292506f1102014d03
#
_cell.length_a   1.000
_cell.length_b   1.000
_cell.length_c   1.000
_cell.angle_alpha   90.00
_cell.angle_beta   90.00
_cell.angle_gamma   90.00
#
_symmetry.space_group_name_H-M   'P 1'
#
loop_
_entity.id
_entity.type
_entity.pdbx_description
1 polymer ?
#
loop_
_entity_poly.entity_id
_entity_poly.type
_entity_poly.pdbx_seq_one_letter_code
_entity_poly.pdbx_strand_id
1 'polypeptide(L)'
;IKASQINHFCFPSAAPRVANGLANKIGLPENSVRDNLQGTVGEAGSAHPAVMLCQALEDANPGDKILVTGFGQGCDALIFEATDAIKNKTPTHGINGSIARRREENNYNRFLGINNLLTMEQGLRSEVDKQTGMTTLYRNKEMILGLIGGKCTECGTLQYPKTNVCVNPNCGEVNSQEDQSFADMPANLNSFTADSLTFSLDPPAYYGMVQFEEGGRSMLDLTDVDKNSTLQVGQPLRMVFRIKEFDTKRGFRRY
;
A
#
# COMPACT_ATOMS: atom_id res chain seq x y z
N ILE A 1 -15.62 31.36 -3.39
CA ILE A 1 -16.43 30.12 -3.45
C ILE A 1 -17.50 30.24 -2.37
N LYS A 2 -18.75 29.88 -2.69
CA LYS A 2 -19.86 29.83 -1.73
C LYS A 2 -19.96 28.41 -1.16
N ALA A 3 -20.40 28.29 0.10
CA ALA A 3 -20.59 26.99 0.74
C ALA A 3 -21.49 26.05 -0.08
N SER A 4 -22.56 26.60 -0.70
CA SER A 4 -23.48 25.83 -1.54
C SER A 4 -22.86 25.24 -2.81
N GLN A 5 -21.62 25.60 -3.17
CA GLN A 5 -20.91 25.09 -4.35
C GLN A 5 -20.00 23.90 -4.03
N ILE A 6 -19.91 23.49 -2.75
CA ILE A 6 -19.09 22.34 -2.34
C ILE A 6 -19.88 21.05 -2.60
N ASN A 7 -19.32 20.18 -3.42
CA ASN A 7 -19.92 18.89 -3.78
C ASN A 7 -19.50 17.77 -2.81
N HIS A 8 -18.26 17.83 -2.31
CA HIS A 8 -17.72 16.83 -1.40
C HIS A 8 -17.04 17.50 -0.22
N PHE A 9 -17.39 17.10 1.00
CA PHE A 9 -16.80 17.56 2.24
C PHE A 9 -16.10 16.41 2.97
N CYS A 10 -14.78 16.44 2.98
CA CYS A 10 -13.92 15.48 3.64
C CYS A 10 -13.47 16.04 5.01
N PHE A 11 -14.09 15.56 6.07
CA PHE A 11 -13.80 15.97 7.44
C PHE A 11 -13.44 14.75 8.29
N PRO A 12 -12.13 14.54 8.59
CA PRO A 12 -11.68 13.41 9.38
C PRO A 12 -12.06 13.60 10.84
N SER A 13 -13.03 12.85 11.32
CA SER A 13 -13.46 12.87 12.71
C SER A 13 -13.89 11.49 13.17
N ALA A 14 -13.37 11.04 14.30
CA ALA A 14 -13.82 9.81 14.93
C ALA A 14 -15.28 9.89 15.44
N ALA A 15 -15.80 11.09 15.64
CA ALA A 15 -17.17 11.31 16.09
C ALA A 15 -18.14 11.44 14.89
N PRO A 16 -19.05 10.49 14.67
CA PRO A 16 -19.84 10.38 13.42
C PRO A 16 -20.71 11.59 13.10
N ARG A 17 -21.14 12.35 14.12
CA ARG A 17 -22.07 13.47 13.94
C ARG A 17 -21.41 14.85 13.75
N VAL A 18 -20.10 14.93 13.96
CA VAL A 18 -19.39 16.22 13.96
C VAL A 18 -19.34 16.81 12.56
N ALA A 19 -19.02 15.99 11.54
CA ALA A 19 -18.97 16.44 10.17
C ALA A 19 -20.31 17.01 9.69
N ASN A 20 -21.41 16.31 9.94
CA ASN A 20 -22.76 16.77 9.59
C ASN A 20 -23.16 18.04 10.35
N GLY A 21 -22.89 18.11 11.66
CA GLY A 21 -23.16 19.29 12.46
C GLY A 21 -22.40 20.53 11.99
N LEU A 22 -21.14 20.34 11.60
CA LEU A 22 -20.32 21.42 11.05
C LEU A 22 -20.81 21.84 9.66
N ALA A 23 -21.08 20.88 8.77
CA ALA A 23 -21.62 21.15 7.43
C ALA A 23 -22.89 22.01 7.48
N ASN A 24 -23.86 21.62 8.33
CA ASN A 24 -25.08 22.37 8.54
C ASN A 24 -24.80 23.80 9.05
N LYS A 25 -23.89 23.94 10.01
CA LYS A 25 -23.56 25.24 10.61
C LYS A 25 -22.94 26.21 9.61
N ILE A 26 -22.13 25.71 8.66
CA ILE A 26 -21.47 26.55 7.63
C ILE A 26 -22.24 26.60 6.31
N GLY A 27 -23.40 25.95 6.22
CA GLY A 27 -24.29 26.00 5.06
C GLY A 27 -23.84 25.16 3.87
N LEU A 28 -23.14 24.05 4.11
CA LEU A 28 -22.84 23.06 3.07
C LEU A 28 -24.10 22.26 2.69
N PRO A 29 -24.20 21.77 1.44
CA PRO A 29 -25.24 20.83 1.06
C PRO A 29 -25.20 19.55 1.93
N GLU A 30 -26.35 19.07 2.34
CA GLU A 30 -26.44 17.90 3.23
C GLU A 30 -25.78 16.65 2.63
N ASN A 31 -25.91 16.46 1.33
CA ASN A 31 -25.33 15.34 0.58
C ASN A 31 -23.83 15.51 0.26
N SER A 32 -23.21 16.63 0.64
CA SER A 32 -21.79 16.86 0.40
C SER A 32 -20.88 16.14 1.40
N VAL A 33 -21.39 15.77 2.58
CA VAL A 33 -20.58 15.14 3.63
C VAL A 33 -20.19 13.71 3.23
N ARG A 34 -18.88 13.48 3.16
CA ARG A 34 -18.33 12.15 2.83
C ARG A 34 -18.26 11.25 4.07
N ASP A 35 -18.34 9.94 3.83
CA ASP A 35 -18.04 8.96 4.87
C ASP A 35 -16.62 9.20 5.41
N ASN A 36 -16.48 9.24 6.71
CA ASN A 36 -15.20 9.44 7.38
C ASN A 36 -14.31 8.18 7.42
N LEU A 37 -14.73 7.07 6.87
CA LEU A 37 -14.02 5.80 6.76
C LEU A 37 -13.59 5.16 8.10
N GLN A 38 -14.02 5.68 9.24
CA GLN A 38 -13.64 5.16 10.55
C GLN A 38 -14.08 3.71 10.78
N GLY A 39 -15.23 3.33 10.22
CA GLY A 39 -15.76 1.97 10.32
C GLY A 39 -15.07 0.93 9.44
N THR A 40 -14.31 1.35 8.43
CA THR A 40 -13.74 0.47 7.40
C THR A 40 -12.21 0.54 7.31
N VAL A 41 -11.63 1.71 7.46
CA VAL A 41 -10.19 1.98 7.39
C VAL A 41 -9.60 2.23 8.79
N GLY A 42 -10.41 2.74 9.72
CA GLY A 42 -9.95 3.21 11.01
C GLY A 42 -9.25 4.58 10.90
N GLU A 43 -8.47 4.92 11.93
CA GLU A 43 -7.77 6.21 11.98
C GLU A 43 -6.38 6.11 11.31
N ALA A 44 -6.18 6.87 10.26
CA ALA A 44 -4.92 6.93 9.51
C ALA A 44 -4.02 8.14 9.90
N GLY A 45 -4.32 8.81 11.03
CA GLY A 45 -3.57 9.96 11.52
C GLY A 45 -3.55 11.12 10.53
N SER A 46 -2.40 11.75 10.35
CA SER A 46 -2.24 12.90 9.43
C SER A 46 -2.52 12.56 7.95
N ALA A 47 -2.51 11.29 7.58
CA ALA A 47 -2.85 10.86 6.22
C ALA A 47 -4.36 10.75 5.98
N HIS A 48 -5.19 10.73 7.03
CA HIS A 48 -6.62 10.47 6.92
C HIS A 48 -7.36 11.46 5.99
N PRO A 49 -7.12 12.78 6.04
CA PRO A 49 -7.73 13.72 5.10
C PRO A 49 -7.40 13.39 3.63
N ALA A 50 -6.17 12.94 3.35
CA ALA A 50 -5.76 12.54 2.00
C ALA A 50 -6.43 11.25 1.54
N VAL A 51 -6.63 10.27 2.44
CA VAL A 51 -7.40 9.05 2.16
C VAL A 51 -8.84 9.39 1.79
N MET A 52 -9.50 10.30 2.54
CA MET A 52 -10.84 10.77 2.23
C MET A 52 -10.90 11.53 0.89
N LEU A 53 -9.89 12.36 0.59
CA LEU A 53 -9.78 13.03 -0.71
C LEU A 53 -9.68 12.01 -1.85
N CYS A 54 -8.84 10.99 -1.71
CA CYS A 54 -8.73 9.92 -2.72
C CYS A 54 -10.08 9.24 -2.96
N GLN A 55 -10.84 8.92 -1.90
CA GLN A 55 -12.17 8.35 -2.05
C GLN A 55 -13.15 9.32 -2.73
N ALA A 56 -13.13 10.61 -2.35
CA ALA A 56 -13.98 11.59 -2.99
C ALA A 56 -13.71 11.72 -4.49
N LEU A 57 -12.42 11.65 -4.88
CA LEU A 57 -12.02 11.69 -6.30
C LEU A 57 -12.47 10.45 -7.10
N GLU A 58 -12.74 9.32 -6.45
CA GLU A 58 -13.30 8.15 -7.15
C GLU A 58 -14.71 8.41 -7.67
N ASP A 59 -15.48 9.23 -6.96
CA ASP A 59 -16.88 9.55 -7.28
C ASP A 59 -17.06 10.92 -7.96
N ALA A 60 -16.03 11.78 -7.92
CA ALA A 60 -16.13 13.16 -8.40
C ALA A 60 -16.27 13.24 -9.92
N ASN A 61 -17.04 14.25 -10.35
CA ASN A 61 -17.19 14.66 -11.74
C ASN A 61 -16.37 15.91 -12.04
N PRO A 62 -16.04 16.20 -13.31
CA PRO A 62 -15.40 17.45 -13.67
C PRO A 62 -16.19 18.67 -13.18
N GLY A 63 -15.50 19.62 -12.57
CA GLY A 63 -16.08 20.81 -11.98
C GLY A 63 -16.55 20.66 -10.53
N ASP A 64 -16.57 19.44 -9.98
CA ASP A 64 -16.91 19.22 -8.57
C ASP A 64 -15.86 19.86 -7.66
N LYS A 65 -16.34 20.52 -6.61
CA LYS A 65 -15.51 21.16 -5.59
C LYS A 65 -15.46 20.31 -4.34
N ILE A 66 -14.24 20.00 -3.91
CA ILE A 66 -13.95 19.11 -2.79
C ILE A 66 -13.30 19.95 -1.69
N LEU A 67 -13.99 20.10 -0.56
CA LEU A 67 -13.43 20.71 0.64
C LEU A 67 -12.81 19.63 1.50
N VAL A 68 -11.50 19.71 1.72
CA VAL A 68 -10.74 18.81 2.57
C VAL A 68 -10.25 19.58 3.78
N THR A 69 -10.48 19.05 4.96
CA THR A 69 -10.01 19.63 6.21
C THR A 69 -9.07 18.68 6.94
N GLY A 70 -8.05 19.23 7.54
CA GLY A 70 -7.16 18.51 8.46
C GLY A 70 -7.03 19.31 9.74
N PHE A 71 -7.11 18.66 10.88
CA PHE A 71 -6.97 19.32 12.16
C PHE A 71 -6.14 18.48 13.14
N GLY A 72 -5.48 19.17 14.05
CA GLY A 72 -4.64 18.62 15.10
C GLY A 72 -4.29 19.75 16.05
N GLN A 73 -3.04 20.23 16.06
CA GLN A 73 -2.65 21.45 16.77
C GLN A 73 -3.05 22.74 16.04
N GLY A 74 -3.56 22.62 14.82
CA GLY A 74 -4.12 23.65 13.96
C GLY A 74 -5.23 23.07 13.11
N CYS A 75 -5.77 23.85 12.20
CA CYS A 75 -6.76 23.41 11.23
C CYS A 75 -6.44 24.03 9.87
N ASP A 76 -6.26 23.16 8.88
CA ASP A 76 -6.14 23.54 7.49
C ASP A 76 -7.39 23.16 6.73
N ALA A 77 -7.83 24.03 5.81
CA ALA A 77 -8.95 23.77 4.92
C ALA A 77 -8.51 24.07 3.48
N LEU A 78 -8.56 23.05 2.63
CA LEU A 78 -8.16 23.13 1.24
C LEU A 78 -9.38 22.87 0.35
N ILE A 79 -9.50 23.65 -0.73
CA ILE A 79 -10.53 23.43 -1.73
C ILE A 79 -9.85 23.01 -3.02
N PHE A 80 -10.26 21.85 -3.52
CA PHE A 80 -9.84 21.31 -4.82
C PHE A 80 -11.02 21.39 -5.80
N GLU A 81 -10.71 21.50 -7.07
CA GLU A 81 -11.68 21.36 -8.15
C GLU A 81 -11.25 20.22 -9.07
N ALA A 82 -12.16 19.28 -9.29
CA ALA A 82 -11.92 18.18 -10.20
C ALA A 82 -11.89 18.71 -11.64
N THR A 83 -10.76 18.54 -12.32
CA THR A 83 -10.58 18.94 -13.71
C THR A 83 -11.12 17.89 -14.68
N ASP A 84 -11.19 18.22 -15.97
CA ASP A 84 -11.57 17.26 -17.03
C ASP A 84 -10.63 16.04 -17.10
N ALA A 85 -9.42 16.13 -16.58
CA ALA A 85 -8.48 15.01 -16.51
C ALA A 85 -9.02 13.81 -15.70
N ILE A 86 -9.98 14.04 -14.79
CA ILE A 86 -10.60 12.96 -14.01
C ILE A 86 -11.37 11.97 -14.87
N LYS A 87 -11.81 12.36 -16.07
CA LYS A 87 -12.47 11.47 -17.05
C LYS A 87 -11.52 10.38 -17.57
N ASN A 88 -10.22 10.67 -17.57
CA ASN A 88 -9.18 9.77 -18.04
C ASN A 88 -8.59 8.90 -16.94
N LYS A 89 -9.18 8.94 -15.73
CA LYS A 89 -8.71 8.08 -14.64
C LYS A 89 -8.78 6.61 -15.05
N THR A 90 -7.66 5.94 -14.99
CA THR A 90 -7.64 4.50 -15.14
C THR A 90 -8.33 3.89 -13.93
N PRO A 91 -9.21 2.89 -14.09
CA PRO A 91 -9.76 2.16 -12.97
C PRO A 91 -8.63 1.53 -12.18
N THR A 92 -8.11 2.22 -11.20
CA THR A 92 -7.17 1.70 -10.24
C THR A 92 -7.95 1.04 -9.11
N HIS A 93 -7.24 0.39 -8.24
CA HIS A 93 -7.92 -0.21 -7.11
C HIS A 93 -8.53 0.83 -6.16
N GLY A 94 -7.99 2.04 -6.07
CA GLY A 94 -8.48 3.12 -5.24
C GLY A 94 -8.71 2.74 -3.77
N ILE A 95 -9.41 3.59 -3.05
CA ILE A 95 -9.82 3.32 -1.66
C ILE A 95 -10.94 2.28 -1.63
N ASN A 96 -12.01 2.47 -2.41
CA ASN A 96 -13.14 1.54 -2.43
C ASN A 96 -12.73 0.15 -2.91
N GLY A 97 -11.91 0.07 -3.96
CA GLY A 97 -11.38 -1.20 -4.44
C GLY A 97 -10.44 -1.89 -3.44
N SER A 98 -9.68 -1.14 -2.65
CA SER A 98 -8.84 -1.69 -1.58
C SER A 98 -9.69 -2.22 -0.43
N ILE A 99 -10.74 -1.50 -0.04
CA ILE A 99 -11.71 -1.95 0.96
C ILE A 99 -12.42 -3.23 0.50
N ALA A 100 -12.86 -3.30 -0.76
CA ALA A 100 -13.55 -4.47 -1.31
C ALA A 100 -12.69 -5.75 -1.30
N ARG A 101 -11.36 -5.61 -1.38
CA ARG A 101 -10.41 -6.73 -1.38
C ARG A 101 -9.74 -6.97 -0.03
N ARG A 102 -10.15 -6.26 1.02
CA ARG A 102 -9.56 -6.46 2.34
C ARG A 102 -9.76 -7.89 2.82
N ARG A 103 -8.78 -8.41 3.54
CA ARG A 103 -8.95 -9.57 4.40
C ARG A 103 -9.34 -9.09 5.77
N GLU A 104 -10.39 -9.65 6.35
CA GLU A 104 -10.78 -9.34 7.72
C GLU A 104 -9.79 -9.97 8.71
N GLU A 105 -9.34 -9.19 9.68
CA GLU A 105 -8.50 -9.65 10.78
C GLU A 105 -9.31 -9.64 12.08
N ASN A 106 -9.64 -10.84 12.54
CA ASN A 106 -10.43 -11.04 13.77
C ASN A 106 -9.56 -11.34 14.99
N ASN A 107 -8.23 -11.45 14.82
CA ASN A 107 -7.32 -11.69 15.92
C ASN A 107 -6.75 -10.37 16.45
N TYR A 108 -7.37 -9.84 17.51
CA TYR A 108 -6.93 -8.57 18.10
C TYR A 108 -5.49 -8.62 18.63
N ASN A 109 -5.04 -9.78 19.16
CA ASN A 109 -3.66 -9.93 19.63
C ASN A 109 -2.64 -9.82 18.48
N ARG A 110 -3.00 -10.30 17.29
CA ARG A 110 -2.17 -10.12 16.09
C ARG A 110 -2.04 -8.63 15.71
N PHE A 111 -3.14 -7.92 15.71
CA PHE A 111 -3.14 -6.47 15.49
C PHE A 111 -2.24 -5.74 16.51
N LEU A 112 -2.33 -6.10 17.78
CA LEU A 112 -1.47 -5.52 18.83
C LEU A 112 0.01 -5.87 18.61
N GLY A 113 0.30 -7.12 18.24
CA GLY A 113 1.66 -7.60 17.96
C GLY A 113 2.31 -6.87 16.77
N ILE A 114 1.59 -6.72 15.66
CA ILE A 114 2.07 -5.98 14.48
C ILE A 114 2.38 -4.52 14.80
N ASN A 115 1.59 -3.91 15.69
CA ASN A 115 1.79 -2.53 16.11
C ASN A 115 2.76 -2.36 17.30
N ASN A 116 3.39 -3.43 17.77
CA ASN A 116 4.27 -3.44 18.95
C ASN A 116 3.59 -2.93 20.23
N LEU A 117 2.29 -3.18 20.36
CA LEU A 117 1.52 -2.87 21.56
C LEU A 117 1.40 -4.08 22.51
N LEU A 118 1.81 -5.25 22.06
CA LEU A 118 1.88 -6.49 22.81
C LEU A 118 3.19 -7.21 22.49
N THR A 119 3.96 -7.57 23.53
CA THR A 119 5.13 -8.42 23.37
C THR A 119 4.68 -9.86 23.11
N MET A 120 5.06 -10.40 21.97
CA MET A 120 4.75 -11.80 21.59
C MET A 120 5.92 -12.70 21.95
N GLU A 121 5.64 -13.84 22.54
CA GLU A 121 6.63 -14.90 22.74
C GLU A 121 6.88 -15.61 21.42
N GLN A 122 8.16 -15.65 21.01
CA GLN A 122 8.57 -16.23 19.73
C GLN A 122 8.87 -17.74 19.82
N GLY A 123 8.90 -18.30 21.04
CA GLY A 123 9.29 -19.68 21.29
C GLY A 123 10.80 -19.91 21.27
N LEU A 124 11.22 -21.04 21.80
CA LEU A 124 12.65 -21.37 21.99
C LEU A 124 13.37 -21.80 20.71
N ARG A 125 12.63 -22.24 19.69
CA ARG A 125 13.17 -22.79 18.44
C ARG A 125 12.80 -21.99 17.20
N SER A 126 12.13 -20.84 17.38
CA SER A 126 11.74 -20.01 16.25
C SER A 126 12.96 -19.34 15.66
N GLU A 127 13.13 -19.49 14.36
CA GLU A 127 14.05 -18.64 13.63
C GLU A 127 13.44 -17.25 13.48
N VAL A 128 14.22 -16.25 13.84
CA VAL A 128 13.84 -14.84 13.60
C VAL A 128 14.47 -14.42 12.29
N ASP A 129 13.67 -13.81 11.43
CA ASP A 129 14.14 -13.27 10.16
C ASP A 129 15.32 -12.32 10.37
N LYS A 130 16.41 -12.57 9.64
CA LYS A 130 17.62 -11.75 9.75
C LYS A 130 17.38 -10.39 9.11
N GLN A 131 17.59 -9.36 9.89
CA GLN A 131 17.38 -8.00 9.45
C GLN A 131 18.48 -7.54 8.49
N THR A 132 18.06 -6.93 7.38
CA THR A 132 18.98 -6.28 6.45
C THR A 132 19.75 -5.14 7.14
N GLY A 133 21.06 -5.07 6.90
CA GLY A 133 21.88 -3.97 7.41
C GLY A 133 21.36 -2.61 6.91
N MET A 134 21.34 -1.60 7.77
CA MET A 134 20.84 -0.26 7.42
C MET A 134 21.55 0.35 6.21
N THR A 135 22.86 0.12 6.09
CA THR A 135 23.65 0.59 4.94
C THR A 135 23.25 -0.08 3.64
N THR A 136 22.85 -1.36 3.69
CA THR A 136 22.34 -2.09 2.53
C THR A 136 20.96 -1.55 2.13
N LEU A 137 20.07 -1.34 3.09
CA LEU A 137 18.78 -0.72 2.85
C LEU A 137 18.92 0.67 2.24
N TYR A 138 19.79 1.51 2.79
CA TYR A 138 20.03 2.86 2.29
C TYR A 138 20.51 2.87 0.82
N ARG A 139 21.48 2.01 0.47
CA ARG A 139 22.01 1.92 -0.90
C ARG A 139 21.02 1.35 -1.90
N ASN A 140 20.11 0.50 -1.48
CA ASN A 140 19.16 -0.19 -2.35
C ASN A 140 17.70 0.25 -2.09
N LYS A 141 17.48 1.42 -1.49
CA LYS A 141 16.15 1.88 -1.07
C LYS A 141 15.15 1.94 -2.23
N GLU A 142 15.57 2.37 -3.39
CA GLU A 142 14.71 2.48 -4.58
C GLU A 142 14.27 1.10 -5.06
N MET A 143 15.21 0.14 -5.10
CA MET A 143 14.91 -1.24 -5.44
C MET A 143 14.00 -1.90 -4.38
N ILE A 144 14.30 -1.74 -3.09
CA ILE A 144 13.60 -2.45 -2.01
C ILE A 144 12.23 -1.82 -1.70
N LEU A 145 12.16 -0.49 -1.60
CA LEU A 145 10.93 0.22 -1.20
C LEU A 145 10.12 0.71 -2.40
N GLY A 146 10.77 1.06 -3.50
CA GLY A 146 10.13 1.54 -4.72
C GLY A 146 9.91 0.47 -5.78
N LEU A 147 10.42 -0.76 -5.58
CA LEU A 147 10.42 -1.84 -6.57
C LEU A 147 10.97 -1.38 -7.92
N ILE A 148 12.06 -0.59 -7.89
CA ILE A 148 12.73 -0.13 -9.10
C ILE A 148 13.74 -1.18 -9.54
N GLY A 149 13.50 -1.77 -10.68
CA GLY A 149 14.41 -2.66 -11.41
C GLY A 149 15.09 -1.96 -12.58
N GLY A 150 15.53 -2.72 -13.55
CA GLY A 150 16.22 -2.22 -14.73
C GLY A 150 15.58 -2.65 -16.05
N LYS A 151 15.71 -1.79 -17.06
CA LYS A 151 15.44 -2.08 -18.46
C LYS A 151 16.71 -1.83 -19.26
N CYS A 152 17.18 -2.84 -19.98
CA CYS A 152 18.36 -2.70 -20.83
C CYS A 152 18.06 -1.79 -22.03
N THR A 153 18.88 -0.76 -22.25
CA THR A 153 18.74 0.18 -23.36
C THR A 153 19.03 -0.48 -24.71
N GLU A 154 19.87 -1.52 -24.72
CA GLU A 154 20.30 -2.19 -25.95
C GLU A 154 19.30 -3.24 -26.42
N CYS A 155 18.82 -4.10 -25.53
CA CYS A 155 17.96 -5.21 -25.93
C CYS A 155 16.54 -5.16 -25.34
N GLY A 156 16.23 -4.15 -24.51
CA GLY A 156 14.92 -3.97 -23.89
C GLY A 156 14.58 -4.97 -22.77
N THR A 157 15.47 -5.90 -22.42
CA THR A 157 15.22 -6.90 -21.38
C THR A 157 15.00 -6.24 -20.03
N LEU A 158 13.89 -6.58 -19.37
CA LEU A 158 13.60 -6.15 -18.02
C LEU A 158 14.23 -7.11 -17.00
N GLN A 159 14.77 -6.55 -15.94
CA GLN A 159 15.37 -7.35 -14.85
C GLN A 159 15.10 -6.75 -13.47
N TYR A 160 14.78 -7.61 -12.55
CA TYR A 160 14.65 -7.28 -11.14
C TYR A 160 15.31 -8.39 -10.30
N PRO A 161 16.26 -8.06 -9.42
CA PRO A 161 16.82 -6.72 -9.14
C PRO A 161 17.60 -6.11 -10.31
N LYS A 162 17.77 -4.77 -10.29
CA LYS A 162 18.64 -4.05 -11.21
C LYS A 162 20.10 -4.40 -10.91
N THR A 163 20.86 -4.76 -11.94
CA THR A 163 22.32 -4.99 -11.88
C THR A 163 23.03 -4.23 -12.98
N ASN A 164 24.34 -4.09 -12.88
CA ASN A 164 25.09 -3.35 -13.90
C ASN A 164 25.26 -4.10 -15.23
N VAL A 165 24.96 -5.39 -15.25
CA VAL A 165 25.10 -6.24 -16.44
C VAL A 165 23.72 -6.73 -16.87
N CYS A 166 23.43 -6.66 -18.16
CA CYS A 166 22.20 -7.21 -18.70
C CYS A 166 22.17 -8.73 -18.51
N VAL A 167 21.06 -9.24 -17.94
CA VAL A 167 20.87 -10.68 -17.65
C VAL A 167 20.53 -11.50 -18.89
N ASN A 168 20.26 -10.86 -20.02
CA ASN A 168 20.01 -11.55 -21.28
C ASN A 168 21.33 -12.14 -21.81
N PRO A 169 21.43 -13.47 -21.94
CA PRO A 169 22.68 -14.13 -22.37
C PRO A 169 23.12 -13.74 -23.78
N ASN A 170 22.20 -13.25 -24.61
CA ASN A 170 22.51 -12.80 -25.97
C ASN A 170 22.90 -11.31 -26.05
N CYS A 171 22.88 -10.60 -24.91
CA CYS A 171 23.24 -9.18 -24.83
C CYS A 171 24.47 -8.99 -23.93
N GLY A 172 24.32 -9.21 -22.62
CA GLY A 172 25.41 -9.10 -21.64
C GLY A 172 26.00 -7.68 -21.51
N GLU A 173 25.34 -6.65 -22.05
CA GLU A 173 25.84 -5.27 -22.07
C GLU A 173 26.00 -4.72 -20.67
N VAL A 174 27.03 -3.91 -20.46
CA VAL A 174 27.41 -3.36 -19.15
C VAL A 174 26.98 -1.91 -19.04
N ASN A 175 26.45 -1.54 -17.86
CA ASN A 175 25.94 -0.19 -17.56
C ASN A 175 24.83 0.30 -18.51
N SER A 176 24.05 -0.60 -19.06
CA SER A 176 22.97 -0.36 -20.02
C SER A 176 21.58 -0.32 -19.37
N GLN A 177 21.48 -0.20 -18.05
CA GLN A 177 20.21 -0.32 -17.33
C GLN A 177 19.61 1.03 -16.97
N GLU A 178 18.43 1.33 -17.52
CA GLU A 178 17.56 2.42 -17.08
C GLU A 178 16.62 1.96 -15.99
N ASP A 179 16.12 2.91 -15.18
CA ASP A 179 15.17 2.61 -14.12
C ASP A 179 13.81 2.22 -14.68
N GLN A 180 13.28 1.10 -14.17
CA GLN A 180 11.98 0.58 -14.52
C GLN A 180 11.19 0.25 -13.26
N SER A 181 9.98 0.79 -13.13
CA SER A 181 9.09 0.44 -12.02
C SER A 181 8.44 -0.92 -12.22
N PHE A 182 8.47 -1.74 -11.17
CA PHE A 182 7.81 -3.04 -11.08
C PHE A 182 6.62 -3.04 -10.10
N ALA A 183 6.38 -1.91 -9.41
CA ALA A 183 5.38 -1.84 -8.35
C ALA A 183 3.95 -2.18 -8.83
N ASP A 184 3.58 -1.74 -10.03
CA ASP A 184 2.26 -1.99 -10.61
C ASP A 184 2.28 -3.09 -11.69
N MET A 185 3.45 -3.73 -11.91
CA MET A 185 3.58 -4.77 -12.92
C MET A 185 2.92 -6.07 -12.45
N PRO A 186 2.04 -6.68 -13.24
CA PRO A 186 1.48 -7.99 -12.93
C PRO A 186 2.57 -9.05 -12.81
N ALA A 187 2.36 -10.01 -11.94
CA ALA A 187 3.31 -11.08 -11.70
C ALA A 187 2.62 -12.41 -11.45
N ASN A 188 3.36 -13.50 -11.55
CA ASN A 188 2.88 -14.84 -11.32
C ASN A 188 3.75 -15.58 -10.29
N LEU A 189 3.13 -16.43 -9.50
CA LEU A 189 3.82 -17.28 -8.52
C LEU A 189 4.54 -18.43 -9.24
N ASN A 190 5.88 -18.44 -9.17
CA ASN A 190 6.68 -19.47 -9.81
C ASN A 190 6.96 -20.66 -8.88
N SER A 191 7.20 -20.38 -7.59
CA SER A 191 7.32 -21.39 -6.53
C SER A 191 7.03 -20.76 -5.19
N PHE A 192 6.67 -21.56 -4.18
CA PHE A 192 6.42 -21.04 -2.84
C PHE A 192 6.72 -22.07 -1.76
N THR A 193 6.85 -21.55 -0.55
CA THR A 193 7.00 -22.32 0.70
C THR A 193 6.02 -21.78 1.72
N ALA A 194 5.45 -22.68 2.51
CA ALA A 194 4.68 -22.39 3.73
C ALA A 194 5.54 -22.81 4.92
N ASP A 195 6.30 -21.88 5.48
CA ASP A 195 7.26 -22.14 6.54
C ASP A 195 6.59 -22.03 7.91
N SER A 196 6.57 -23.14 8.65
CA SER A 196 6.03 -23.20 10.02
C SER A 196 7.13 -23.18 11.09
N LEU A 197 8.40 -23.12 10.71
CA LEU A 197 9.53 -23.06 11.63
C LEU A 197 9.93 -21.62 11.95
N THR A 198 9.82 -20.73 10.98
CA THR A 198 10.07 -19.31 11.16
C THR A 198 8.94 -18.67 11.96
N PHE A 199 9.29 -17.80 12.92
CA PHE A 199 8.28 -17.02 13.63
C PHE A 199 7.50 -16.14 12.66
N SER A 200 6.17 -16.22 12.71
CA SER A 200 5.26 -15.37 11.97
C SER A 200 4.08 -14.97 12.85
N LEU A 201 3.68 -13.72 12.76
CA LEU A 201 2.43 -13.25 13.39
C LEU A 201 1.18 -13.83 12.71
N ASP A 202 1.30 -14.27 11.46
CA ASP A 202 0.27 -14.97 10.69
C ASP A 202 0.84 -16.28 10.09
N PRO A 203 1.02 -17.33 10.91
CA PRO A 203 1.61 -18.57 10.47
C PRO A 203 0.70 -19.35 9.51
N PRO A 204 1.28 -20.12 8.57
CA PRO A 204 2.71 -20.21 8.27
C PRO A 204 3.25 -18.96 7.56
N ALA A 205 4.57 -18.73 7.62
CA ALA A 205 5.21 -17.69 6.82
C ALA A 205 5.25 -18.13 5.36
N TYR A 206 4.54 -17.42 4.50
CA TYR A 206 4.54 -17.70 3.06
C TYR A 206 5.56 -16.82 2.35
N TYR A 207 6.42 -17.41 1.55
CA TYR A 207 7.32 -16.71 0.65
C TYR A 207 7.57 -17.55 -0.60
N GLY A 208 7.98 -16.89 -1.69
CA GLY A 208 8.15 -17.60 -2.94
C GLY A 208 8.83 -16.79 -4.03
N MET A 209 9.17 -17.50 -5.09
CA MET A 209 9.71 -16.88 -6.31
C MET A 209 8.55 -16.28 -7.09
N VAL A 210 8.60 -14.98 -7.26
CA VAL A 210 7.65 -14.19 -8.05
C VAL A 210 8.30 -13.83 -9.38
N GLN A 211 7.60 -14.12 -10.47
CA GLN A 211 8.00 -13.81 -11.84
C GLN A 211 7.11 -12.68 -12.36
N PHE A 212 7.68 -11.54 -12.69
CA PHE A 212 6.96 -10.44 -13.35
C PHE A 212 6.69 -10.76 -14.81
N GLU A 213 5.54 -10.35 -15.34
CA GLU A 213 5.07 -10.75 -16.67
C GLU A 213 5.99 -10.30 -17.79
N GLU A 214 6.54 -9.07 -17.70
CA GLU A 214 7.43 -8.53 -18.73
C GLU A 214 8.91 -8.88 -18.52
N GLY A 215 9.24 -9.63 -17.47
CA GLY A 215 10.61 -10.03 -17.13
C GLY A 215 11.00 -9.63 -15.71
N GLY A 216 12.11 -10.18 -15.23
CA GLY A 216 12.52 -10.02 -13.85
C GLY A 216 11.85 -10.99 -12.88
N ARG A 217 12.53 -11.35 -11.82
CA ARG A 217 12.01 -12.23 -10.76
C ARG A 217 12.70 -11.98 -9.44
N SER A 218 11.98 -12.21 -8.34
CA SER A 218 12.54 -12.08 -7.00
C SER A 218 11.87 -13.01 -6.02
N MET A 219 12.58 -13.33 -4.95
CA MET A 219 12.01 -13.97 -3.78
C MET A 219 11.32 -12.90 -2.95
N LEU A 220 10.00 -13.04 -2.74
CA LEU A 220 9.18 -12.10 -2.00
C LEU A 220 8.30 -12.82 -0.98
N ASP A 221 7.97 -12.13 0.10
CA ASP A 221 6.95 -12.60 1.04
C ASP A 221 5.56 -12.52 0.39
N LEU A 222 4.72 -13.53 0.66
CA LEU A 222 3.34 -13.58 0.21
C LEU A 222 2.42 -13.23 1.39
N THR A 223 1.49 -12.34 1.17
CA THR A 223 0.57 -11.87 2.21
C THR A 223 -0.89 -12.00 1.78
N ASP A 224 -1.80 -11.79 2.72
CA ASP A 224 -3.26 -11.86 2.50
C ASP A 224 -3.73 -13.24 1.98
N VAL A 225 -2.96 -14.28 2.24
CA VAL A 225 -3.33 -15.65 1.86
C VAL A 225 -4.54 -16.07 2.70
N ASP A 226 -5.63 -16.41 2.03
CA ASP A 226 -6.81 -16.94 2.71
C ASP A 226 -6.50 -18.34 3.26
N LYS A 227 -6.83 -18.57 4.53
CA LYS A 227 -6.64 -19.87 5.20
C LYS A 227 -7.40 -21.03 4.54
N ASN A 228 -8.44 -20.70 3.81
CA ASN A 228 -9.29 -21.67 3.10
C ASN A 228 -8.87 -21.85 1.63
N SER A 229 -7.89 -21.06 1.15
CA SER A 229 -7.37 -21.18 -0.20
C SER A 229 -6.03 -21.90 -0.20
N THR A 230 -5.79 -22.67 -1.26
CA THR A 230 -4.48 -23.29 -1.50
C THR A 230 -3.75 -22.46 -2.54
N LEU A 231 -2.56 -21.97 -2.20
CA LEU A 231 -1.68 -21.33 -3.18
C LEU A 231 -1.33 -22.31 -4.30
N GLN A 232 -1.29 -21.81 -5.52
CA GLN A 232 -0.95 -22.60 -6.70
C GLN A 232 0.16 -21.91 -7.51
N VAL A 233 1.10 -22.69 -8.02
CA VAL A 233 2.08 -22.20 -8.99
C VAL A 233 1.35 -21.70 -10.24
N GLY A 234 1.77 -20.57 -10.78
CA GLY A 234 1.10 -19.89 -11.88
C GLY A 234 0.00 -18.91 -11.46
N GLN A 235 -0.35 -18.87 -10.16
CA GLN A 235 -1.36 -17.93 -9.67
C GLN A 235 -0.94 -16.48 -9.90
N PRO A 236 -1.84 -15.59 -10.39
CA PRO A 236 -1.54 -14.19 -10.57
C PRO A 236 -1.35 -13.49 -9.22
N LEU A 237 -0.33 -12.64 -9.16
CA LEU A 237 0.07 -11.86 -8.01
C LEU A 237 0.17 -10.38 -8.36
N ARG A 238 0.09 -9.54 -7.34
CA ARG A 238 0.39 -8.11 -7.42
C ARG A 238 1.16 -7.68 -6.20
N MET A 239 1.94 -6.63 -6.34
CA MET A 239 2.62 -6.02 -5.20
C MET A 239 1.62 -5.29 -4.31
N VAL A 240 1.78 -5.44 -3.01
CA VAL A 240 0.99 -4.72 -2.00
C VAL A 240 1.92 -4.26 -0.89
N PHE A 241 1.55 -3.15 -0.26
CA PHE A 241 2.29 -2.63 0.88
C PHE A 241 1.63 -3.12 2.18
N ARG A 242 2.42 -3.80 3.02
CA ARG A 242 1.95 -4.35 4.31
C ARG A 242 3.01 -4.14 5.38
N ILE A 243 2.57 -3.96 6.62
CA ILE A 243 3.47 -3.96 7.77
C ILE A 243 3.79 -5.42 8.11
N LYS A 244 5.05 -5.81 8.01
CA LYS A 244 5.51 -7.15 8.36
C LYS A 244 5.68 -7.29 9.88
N GLU A 245 6.42 -6.36 10.49
CA GLU A 245 6.67 -6.36 11.94
C GLU A 245 7.19 -4.99 12.42
N PHE A 246 7.29 -4.82 13.73
CA PHE A 246 8.00 -3.70 14.32
C PHE A 246 9.42 -4.13 14.74
N ASP A 247 10.42 -3.45 14.22
CA ASP A 247 11.82 -3.67 14.61
C ASP A 247 12.11 -2.93 15.93
N THR A 248 12.06 -3.68 17.04
CA THR A 248 12.28 -3.14 18.39
C THR A 248 13.70 -2.62 18.61
N LYS A 249 14.69 -3.16 17.86
CA LYS A 249 16.09 -2.74 17.98
C LYS A 249 16.36 -1.41 17.29
N ARG A 250 15.63 -1.12 16.23
CA ARG A 250 15.82 0.07 15.39
C ARG A 250 14.71 1.11 15.54
N GLY A 251 13.58 0.73 16.15
CA GLY A 251 12.47 1.62 16.44
C GLY A 251 11.63 1.99 15.21
N PHE A 252 11.57 1.17 14.17
CA PHE A 252 10.72 1.42 13.01
C PHE A 252 9.98 0.16 12.53
N ARG A 253 8.94 0.37 11.72
CA ARG A 253 8.20 -0.72 11.08
C ARG A 253 8.94 -1.27 9.88
N ARG A 254 8.93 -2.59 9.74
CA ARG A 254 9.36 -3.30 8.52
C ARG A 254 8.13 -3.60 7.65
N TYR A 255 8.34 -3.52 6.36
CA TYR A 255 7.32 -3.69 5.33
C TYR A 255 7.69 -4.82 4.38
#